data_ab7c13a8a3fb2a9ec82b1401a939a449
#
_entry.id   ab7c13a8a3fb2a9ec82b1401a939a449
#
_cell.length_a   1.000
_cell.length_b   1.000
_cell.length_c   1.000
_cell.angle_alpha   90.00
_cell.angle_beta   90.00
_cell.angle_gamma   90.00
#
_symmetry.space_group_name_H-M   'P 1'
#
loop_
_entity.id
_entity.type
_entity.pdbx_description
1 polymer ?
#
loop_
_entity_poly.entity_id
_entity_poly.type
_entity_poly.pdbx_seq_one_letter_code
_entity_poly.pdbx_strand_id
1 'polypeptide(L)'
;MALSKVKNSAVQGLSLSSTSTALSIDANGQITKPLQPAFSVHKNNTDQNNIATETAVAVTFSHERFDVNGDFSSNTFTSPVTGKFKLTVNLRLAYLDSAAGYYVTSIKTSNETYRHIFDPDFGQDAVYWTTSVNVLADMDANDTAFIEIYQYDGSAQTDVIGHPEYTFFTGYLVC
;
A
#
# COMPACT_ATOMS: atom_id res chain seq x y z
N MET A 1 30.75 -28.51 16.86
CA MET A 1 31.27 -27.31 17.58
C MET A 1 30.05 -26.48 17.98
N ALA A 2 29.78 -26.30 19.27
CA ALA A 2 28.65 -25.46 19.70
C ALA A 2 29.06 -24.00 19.49
N LEU A 3 28.26 -23.27 18.72
CA LEU A 3 28.41 -21.82 18.56
C LEU A 3 28.20 -21.18 19.93
N SER A 4 29.20 -20.46 20.42
CA SER A 4 29.09 -19.69 21.65
C SER A 4 27.97 -18.63 21.45
N LYS A 5 26.91 -18.69 22.24
CA LYS A 5 25.88 -17.61 22.27
C LYS A 5 26.59 -16.32 22.70
N VAL A 6 26.66 -15.34 21.79
CA VAL A 6 27.06 -13.98 22.14
C VAL A 6 26.04 -13.44 23.15
N LYS A 7 26.51 -13.11 24.36
CA LYS A 7 25.61 -12.48 25.35
C LYS A 7 25.26 -11.09 24.87
N ASN A 8 24.01 -10.67 25.11
CA ASN A 8 23.50 -9.33 24.76
C ASN A 8 24.43 -8.17 25.15
N SER A 9 25.13 -8.31 26.28
CA SER A 9 26.11 -7.32 26.77
C SER A 9 27.38 -7.18 25.92
N ALA A 10 27.59 -8.10 24.96
CA ALA A 10 28.78 -8.07 24.09
C ALA A 10 28.56 -7.28 22.79
N VAL A 11 27.32 -6.85 22.49
CA VAL A 11 26.97 -6.07 21.30
C VAL A 11 26.61 -4.65 21.75
N GLN A 12 27.56 -3.73 21.65
CA GLN A 12 27.31 -2.32 21.98
C GLN A 12 26.33 -1.70 20.98
N GLY A 13 25.35 -0.96 21.47
CA GLY A 13 24.36 -0.27 20.65
C GLY A 13 23.13 -1.09 20.24
N LEU A 14 23.04 -2.37 20.66
CA LEU A 14 21.84 -3.18 20.46
C LEU A 14 21.00 -3.17 21.76
N SER A 15 19.88 -2.43 21.76
CA SER A 15 18.89 -2.47 22.84
C SER A 15 17.85 -3.52 22.52
N LEU A 16 17.79 -4.60 23.29
CA LEU A 16 16.76 -5.63 23.18
C LEU A 16 15.78 -5.49 24.34
N SER A 17 14.64 -4.88 24.09
CA SER A 17 13.55 -4.75 25.07
C SER A 17 12.48 -5.84 24.91
N SER A 18 12.63 -6.74 23.94
CA SER A 18 11.63 -7.75 23.58
C SER A 18 12.21 -9.17 23.65
N THR A 19 11.36 -10.15 23.97
CA THR A 19 11.64 -11.58 23.84
C THR A 19 11.44 -12.09 22.43
N SER A 20 10.89 -11.28 21.52
CA SER A 20 10.64 -11.61 20.12
C SER A 20 11.92 -11.53 19.28
N THR A 21 12.00 -12.36 18.23
CA THR A 21 13.16 -12.38 17.33
C THR A 21 13.11 -11.18 16.40
N ALA A 22 13.84 -10.12 16.71
CA ALA A 22 13.94 -8.93 15.87
C ALA A 22 14.78 -9.18 14.61
N LEU A 23 15.75 -10.08 14.68
CA LEU A 23 16.69 -10.39 13.60
C LEU A 23 17.04 -11.88 13.63
N SER A 24 16.98 -12.55 12.48
CA SER A 24 17.40 -13.93 12.32
C SER A 24 18.47 -14.05 11.26
N ILE A 25 19.48 -14.90 11.49
CA ILE A 25 20.54 -15.25 10.52
C ILE A 25 20.40 -16.74 10.24
N ASP A 26 20.19 -17.12 9.00
CA ASP A 26 20.10 -18.51 8.58
C ASP A 26 21.48 -19.20 8.45
N ALA A 27 21.49 -20.48 8.08
CA ALA A 27 22.71 -21.26 7.90
C ALA A 27 23.60 -20.75 6.76
N ASN A 28 23.06 -19.97 5.82
CA ASN A 28 23.77 -19.38 4.69
C ASN A 28 24.25 -17.95 4.98
N GLY A 29 23.99 -17.43 6.19
CA GLY A 29 24.34 -16.06 6.58
C GLY A 29 23.35 -15.00 6.10
N GLN A 30 22.17 -15.39 5.62
CA GLN A 30 21.11 -14.46 5.20
C GLN A 30 20.40 -13.88 6.43
N ILE A 31 20.23 -12.57 6.41
CA ILE A 31 19.57 -11.84 7.51
C ILE A 31 18.11 -11.61 7.16
N THR A 32 17.22 -12.00 8.07
CA THR A 32 15.79 -11.70 7.99
C THR A 32 15.33 -10.92 9.22
N LYS A 33 14.27 -10.13 9.04
CA LYS A 33 13.59 -9.36 10.09
C LYS A 33 12.12 -9.81 10.12
N PRO A 34 11.79 -10.92 10.79
CA PRO A 34 10.48 -11.56 10.66
C PRO A 34 9.32 -10.72 11.17
N LEU A 35 9.57 -9.72 12.00
CA LEU A 35 8.55 -8.82 12.57
C LEU A 35 8.59 -7.41 11.97
N GLN A 36 9.37 -7.18 10.89
CA GLN A 36 9.36 -5.88 10.23
C GLN A 36 8.02 -5.69 9.51
N PRO A 37 7.27 -4.61 9.81
CA PRO A 37 5.98 -4.36 9.20
C PRO A 37 6.05 -4.38 7.67
N ALA A 38 5.21 -5.19 7.06
CA ALA A 38 5.09 -5.28 5.61
C ALA A 38 3.75 -5.92 5.24
N PHE A 39 3.10 -5.40 4.21
CA PHE A 39 1.84 -5.94 3.71
C PHE A 39 1.76 -5.88 2.19
N SER A 40 0.93 -6.73 1.61
CA SER A 40 0.54 -6.69 0.22
C SER A 40 -0.89 -7.21 0.07
N VAL A 41 -1.77 -6.36 -0.44
CA VAL A 41 -3.21 -6.65 -0.57
C VAL A 41 -3.70 -6.40 -1.99
N HIS A 42 -4.77 -7.09 -2.38
CA HIS A 42 -5.39 -6.97 -3.70
C HIS A 42 -6.90 -7.24 -3.64
N LYS A 43 -7.60 -7.07 -4.78
CA LYS A 43 -9.07 -7.21 -4.85
C LYS A 43 -9.57 -8.62 -5.17
N ASN A 44 -8.68 -9.60 -5.41
CA ASN A 44 -9.01 -11.01 -5.66
C ASN A 44 -10.07 -11.22 -6.75
N ASN A 45 -9.89 -10.60 -7.92
CA ASN A 45 -10.79 -10.65 -9.08
C ASN A 45 -12.22 -10.09 -8.83
N THR A 46 -12.38 -9.26 -7.81
CA THR A 46 -13.65 -8.57 -7.55
C THR A 46 -13.52 -7.10 -7.94
N ASP A 47 -14.19 -6.69 -9.01
CA ASP A 47 -14.17 -5.31 -9.47
C ASP A 47 -14.93 -4.40 -8.50
N GLN A 48 -14.57 -3.13 -8.47
CA GLN A 48 -15.32 -2.07 -7.82
C GLN A 48 -15.88 -1.18 -8.91
N ASN A 49 -17.14 -1.44 -9.24
CA ASN A 49 -17.78 -0.85 -10.41
C ASN A 49 -18.43 0.49 -10.08
N ASN A 50 -18.57 1.32 -11.11
CA ASN A 50 -19.29 2.57 -11.07
C ASN A 50 -18.78 3.50 -9.96
N ILE A 51 -17.49 3.83 -10.00
CA ILE A 51 -16.90 4.83 -9.10
C ILE A 51 -17.66 6.13 -9.25
N ALA A 52 -18.21 6.64 -8.15
CA ALA A 52 -19.01 7.85 -8.16
C ALA A 52 -18.18 9.04 -8.64
N THR A 53 -18.74 9.81 -9.58
CA THR A 53 -18.15 11.08 -10.02
C THR A 53 -18.25 12.13 -8.92
N GLU A 54 -17.38 13.13 -8.94
CA GLU A 54 -17.33 14.25 -7.98
C GLU A 54 -17.21 13.81 -6.50
N THR A 55 -16.80 12.57 -6.25
CA THR A 55 -16.68 12.01 -4.91
C THR A 55 -15.41 11.20 -4.80
N ALA A 56 -14.62 11.45 -3.75
CA ALA A 56 -13.50 10.58 -3.43
C ALA A 56 -14.01 9.24 -2.89
N VAL A 57 -13.69 8.16 -3.58
CA VAL A 57 -14.15 6.81 -3.26
C VAL A 57 -12.99 5.98 -2.76
N ALA A 58 -13.12 5.41 -1.56
CA ALA A 58 -12.12 4.50 -1.02
C ALA A 58 -12.04 3.21 -1.86
N VAL A 59 -10.83 2.82 -2.21
CA VAL A 59 -10.58 1.56 -2.93
C VAL A 59 -10.57 0.41 -1.94
N THR A 60 -11.37 -0.62 -2.24
CA THR A 60 -11.47 -1.82 -1.39
C THR A 60 -10.45 -2.89 -1.82
N PHE A 61 -9.86 -3.55 -0.82
CA PHE A 61 -8.98 -4.70 -1.00
C PHE A 61 -9.50 -5.86 -0.15
N SER A 62 -9.80 -6.98 -0.78
CA SER A 62 -10.50 -8.11 -0.14
C SER A 62 -9.59 -9.29 0.17
N HIS A 63 -8.32 -9.23 -0.20
CA HIS A 63 -7.41 -10.34 -0.04
C HIS A 63 -5.96 -9.88 0.23
N GLU A 64 -5.31 -10.59 1.10
CA GLU A 64 -3.91 -10.38 1.46
C GLU A 64 -3.03 -11.43 0.76
N ARG A 65 -1.95 -10.98 0.10
CA ARG A 65 -0.85 -11.90 -0.24
C ARG A 65 -0.04 -12.21 0.99
N PHE A 66 0.21 -11.20 1.80
CA PHE A 66 0.78 -11.29 3.13
C PHE A 66 0.48 -10.00 3.91
N ASP A 67 0.41 -10.14 5.21
CA ASP A 67 0.35 -9.04 6.17
C ASP A 67 1.13 -9.46 7.43
N VAL A 68 2.31 -8.88 7.60
CA VAL A 68 3.15 -9.14 8.77
C VAL A 68 2.56 -8.41 9.97
N ASN A 69 2.24 -9.13 11.03
CA ASN A 69 1.65 -8.67 12.28
C ASN A 69 0.14 -8.34 12.22
N GLY A 70 -0.53 -8.39 11.08
CA GLY A 70 -1.95 -8.05 10.96
C GLY A 70 -2.19 -6.54 11.02
N ASP A 71 -1.32 -5.78 10.37
CA ASP A 71 -1.37 -4.31 10.40
C ASP A 71 -2.33 -3.71 9.35
N PHE A 72 -2.90 -4.55 8.45
CA PHE A 72 -3.87 -4.15 7.43
C PHE A 72 -5.26 -4.71 7.74
N SER A 73 -6.24 -3.85 7.91
CA SER A 73 -7.63 -4.26 8.09
C SER A 73 -8.61 -3.20 7.57
N SER A 74 -9.80 -3.63 7.14
CA SER A 74 -10.86 -2.72 6.67
C SER A 74 -10.36 -1.73 5.59
N ASN A 75 -9.54 -2.22 4.65
CA ASN A 75 -8.92 -1.44 3.56
C ASN A 75 -7.89 -0.38 4.01
N THR A 76 -7.44 -0.45 5.23
CA THR A 76 -6.54 0.53 5.85
C THR A 76 -5.34 -0.18 6.47
N PHE A 77 -4.16 0.30 6.17
CA PHE A 77 -2.93 -0.02 6.90
C PHE A 77 -2.82 0.88 8.11
N THR A 78 -2.50 0.32 9.27
CA THR A 78 -2.20 1.06 10.49
C THR A 78 -0.74 0.82 10.87
N SER A 79 0.05 1.89 10.95
CA SER A 79 1.46 1.77 11.30
C SER A 79 1.64 1.29 12.74
N PRO A 80 2.31 0.14 12.98
CA PRO A 80 2.55 -0.33 14.35
C PRO A 80 3.70 0.40 15.06
N VAL A 81 4.51 1.14 14.32
CA VAL A 81 5.70 1.86 14.83
C VAL A 81 5.91 3.17 14.10
N THR A 82 6.54 4.14 14.76
CA THR A 82 7.02 5.36 14.09
C THR A 82 8.19 5.02 13.14
N GLY A 83 8.13 5.52 11.90
CA GLY A 83 9.18 5.28 10.91
C GLY A 83 8.85 5.77 9.51
N LYS A 84 9.72 5.44 8.57
CA LYS A 84 9.53 5.75 7.14
C LYS A 84 9.03 4.51 6.43
N PHE A 85 7.85 4.61 5.83
CA PHE A 85 7.19 3.52 5.12
C PHE A 85 7.23 3.76 3.61
N LYS A 86 7.73 2.77 2.87
CA LYS A 86 7.52 2.73 1.43
C LYS A 86 6.11 2.23 1.16
N LEU A 87 5.27 3.08 0.58
CA LEU A 87 3.90 2.74 0.18
C LEU A 87 3.80 2.80 -1.34
N THR A 88 3.12 1.83 -1.93
CA THR A 88 2.90 1.73 -3.38
C THR A 88 1.49 1.25 -3.65
N VAL A 89 0.74 1.99 -4.45
CA VAL A 89 -0.54 1.55 -5.02
C VAL A 89 -0.44 1.48 -6.54
N ASN A 90 -1.05 0.47 -7.11
CA ASN A 90 -1.31 0.34 -8.53
C ASN A 90 -2.79 0.02 -8.72
N LEU A 91 -3.47 0.81 -9.56
CA LEU A 91 -4.87 0.62 -9.88
C LEU A 91 -5.03 0.48 -11.39
N ARG A 92 -5.66 -0.60 -11.84
CA ARG A 92 -6.17 -0.70 -13.19
C ARG A 92 -7.60 -0.19 -13.23
N LEU A 93 -7.80 0.85 -13.98
CA LEU A 93 -9.11 1.44 -14.26
C LEU A 93 -9.65 0.88 -15.58
N ALA A 94 -10.97 0.77 -15.69
CA ALA A 94 -11.66 0.43 -16.92
C ALA A 94 -12.77 1.42 -17.23
N TYR A 95 -13.10 1.51 -18.52
CA TYR A 95 -14.15 2.40 -19.01
C TYR A 95 -13.91 3.86 -18.62
N LEU A 96 -12.69 4.35 -18.83
CA LEU A 96 -12.38 5.74 -18.54
C LEU A 96 -13.19 6.64 -19.47
N ASP A 97 -13.89 7.59 -18.88
CA ASP A 97 -14.60 8.64 -19.59
C ASP A 97 -13.61 9.71 -20.07
N SER A 98 -13.44 9.81 -21.39
CA SER A 98 -12.59 10.85 -22.01
C SER A 98 -13.17 12.27 -21.89
N ALA A 99 -14.43 12.40 -21.45
CA ALA A 99 -15.06 13.68 -21.13
C ALA A 99 -14.84 14.11 -19.68
N ALA A 100 -14.28 13.23 -18.83
CA ALA A 100 -13.90 13.62 -17.48
C ALA A 100 -12.75 14.64 -17.52
N GLY A 101 -12.80 15.66 -16.66
CA GLY A 101 -11.75 16.67 -16.62
C GLY A 101 -10.42 16.13 -16.07
N TYR A 102 -10.46 15.22 -15.10
CA TYR A 102 -9.27 14.50 -14.62
C TYR A 102 -9.65 13.35 -13.67
N TYR A 103 -8.68 12.47 -13.47
CA TYR A 103 -8.71 11.41 -12.45
C TYR A 103 -7.61 11.63 -11.42
N VAL A 104 -7.88 11.28 -10.17
CA VAL A 104 -6.90 11.34 -9.08
C VAL A 104 -6.82 10.00 -8.36
N THR A 105 -5.65 9.42 -8.31
CA THR A 105 -5.34 8.29 -7.41
C THR A 105 -4.56 8.83 -6.22
N SER A 106 -4.99 8.51 -5.00
CA SER A 106 -4.37 9.01 -3.79
C SER A 106 -3.95 7.90 -2.85
N ILE A 107 -2.77 8.02 -2.25
CA ILE A 107 -2.43 7.39 -0.97
C ILE A 107 -2.69 8.46 0.09
N LYS A 108 -3.64 8.21 0.98
CA LYS A 108 -3.93 9.10 2.12
C LYS A 108 -3.37 8.49 3.38
N THR A 109 -2.46 9.21 4.01
CA THR A 109 -2.02 8.91 5.38
C THR A 109 -2.69 9.86 6.36
N SER A 110 -2.58 9.58 7.66
CA SER A 110 -3.05 10.51 8.70
C SER A 110 -2.39 11.89 8.59
N ASN A 111 -1.14 11.95 8.09
CA ASN A 111 -0.33 13.16 8.05
C ASN A 111 -0.42 13.90 6.72
N GLU A 112 -0.51 13.17 5.59
CA GLU A 112 -0.35 13.73 4.25
C GLU A 112 -1.19 12.98 3.21
N THR A 113 -1.43 13.64 2.07
CA THR A 113 -2.07 13.00 0.91
C THR A 113 -1.15 13.09 -0.31
N TYR A 114 -0.77 11.93 -0.84
CA TYR A 114 0.08 11.79 -2.03
C TYR A 114 -0.78 11.43 -3.24
N ARG A 115 -0.66 12.19 -4.33
CA ARG A 115 -1.58 12.10 -5.47
C ARG A 115 -0.84 11.90 -6.79
N HIS A 116 -1.48 11.13 -7.66
CA HIS A 116 -1.22 11.13 -9.09
C HIS A 116 -2.49 11.61 -9.80
N ILE A 117 -2.36 12.65 -10.62
CA ILE A 117 -3.46 13.24 -11.39
C ILE A 117 -3.15 13.04 -12.87
N PHE A 118 -4.14 12.64 -13.64
CA PHE A 118 -4.03 12.62 -15.10
C PHE A 118 -5.34 13.09 -15.74
N ASP A 119 -5.20 13.71 -16.89
CA ASP A 119 -6.28 14.14 -17.77
C ASP A 119 -6.52 13.04 -18.82
N PRO A 120 -7.75 12.52 -18.97
CA PRO A 120 -8.08 11.44 -19.91
C PRO A 120 -8.38 11.93 -21.33
N ASP A 121 -7.98 13.13 -21.73
CA ASP A 121 -8.23 13.68 -23.08
C ASP A 121 -7.50 12.85 -24.16
N PHE A 122 -7.93 11.61 -24.35
CA PHE A 122 -7.40 10.67 -25.34
C PHE A 122 -8.14 10.71 -26.69
N GLY A 123 -9.15 11.59 -26.82
CA GLY A 123 -10.01 11.69 -27.99
C GLY A 123 -11.06 10.57 -28.13
N GLN A 124 -11.03 9.57 -27.26
CA GLN A 124 -12.04 8.51 -27.10
C GLN A 124 -11.87 7.84 -25.73
N ASP A 125 -12.93 7.20 -25.25
CA ASP A 125 -12.90 6.46 -23.99
C ASP A 125 -11.87 5.33 -24.03
N ALA A 126 -11.05 5.27 -22.99
CA ALA A 126 -10.05 4.22 -22.85
C ALA A 126 -10.64 3.00 -22.14
N VAL A 127 -10.52 1.82 -22.77
CA VAL A 127 -11.01 0.57 -22.18
C VAL A 127 -10.27 0.26 -20.88
N TYR A 128 -8.95 0.49 -20.85
CA TYR A 128 -8.13 0.27 -19.66
C TYR A 128 -7.06 1.35 -19.53
N TRP A 129 -6.81 1.72 -18.29
CA TRP A 129 -5.71 2.59 -17.89
C TRP A 129 -5.12 2.15 -16.56
N THR A 130 -3.83 2.26 -16.38
CA THR A 130 -3.18 1.95 -15.11
C THR A 130 -2.56 3.21 -14.53
N THR A 131 -2.92 3.49 -13.28
CA THR A 131 -2.37 4.61 -12.51
C THR A 131 -1.65 4.08 -11.27
N SER A 132 -0.59 4.76 -10.84
CA SER A 132 0.17 4.34 -9.67
C SER A 132 0.67 5.53 -8.86
N VAL A 133 0.74 5.35 -7.53
CA VAL A 133 1.39 6.27 -6.60
C VAL A 133 2.44 5.51 -5.82
N ASN A 134 3.63 6.10 -5.74
CA ASN A 134 4.75 5.54 -4.99
C ASN A 134 5.32 6.63 -4.08
N VAL A 135 5.41 6.38 -2.79
CA VAL A 135 5.86 7.35 -1.82
C VAL A 135 6.71 6.72 -0.73
N LEU A 136 7.60 7.51 -0.14
CA LEU A 136 8.20 7.26 1.16
C LEU A 136 7.48 8.17 2.16
N ALA A 137 6.57 7.61 2.95
CA ALA A 137 5.75 8.33 3.91
C ALA A 137 6.40 8.34 5.29
N ASP A 138 6.34 9.47 5.97
CA ASP A 138 6.63 9.58 7.39
C ASP A 138 5.37 9.25 8.17
N MET A 139 5.41 8.24 9.03
CA MET A 139 4.26 7.77 9.79
C MET A 139 4.63 7.54 11.23
N ASP A 140 3.82 8.04 12.15
CA ASP A 140 3.92 7.70 13.56
C ASP A 140 3.21 6.38 13.86
N ALA A 141 3.48 5.80 15.02
CA ALA A 141 2.73 4.65 15.49
C ALA A 141 1.24 4.99 15.59
N ASN A 142 0.36 4.14 15.03
CA ASN A 142 -1.08 4.29 14.85
C ASN A 142 -1.52 5.24 13.73
N ASP A 143 -0.61 5.84 12.96
CA ASP A 143 -0.99 6.49 11.71
C ASP A 143 -1.56 5.48 10.73
N THR A 144 -2.50 5.96 9.92
CA THR A 144 -3.19 5.13 8.94
C THR A 144 -2.82 5.49 7.52
N ALA A 145 -2.94 4.52 6.61
CA ALA A 145 -2.83 4.74 5.16
C ALA A 145 -3.88 3.94 4.40
N PHE A 146 -4.58 4.57 3.48
CA PHE A 146 -5.59 3.96 2.62
C PHE A 146 -5.60 4.61 1.23
N ILE A 147 -6.35 4.03 0.31
CA ILE A 147 -6.36 4.45 -1.09
C ILE A 147 -7.70 5.06 -1.44
N GLU A 148 -7.66 6.17 -2.17
CA GLU A 148 -8.83 6.79 -2.80
C GLU A 148 -8.62 6.97 -4.29
N ILE A 149 -9.73 6.84 -5.04
CA ILE A 149 -9.86 7.24 -6.44
C ILE A 149 -10.92 8.34 -6.54
N TYR A 150 -10.69 9.31 -7.42
CA TYR A 150 -11.61 10.41 -7.69
C TYR A 150 -11.69 10.65 -9.18
N GLN A 151 -12.89 10.82 -9.70
CA GLN A 151 -13.18 11.24 -11.06
C GLN A 151 -13.85 12.62 -11.00
N TYR A 152 -13.24 13.61 -11.65
CA TYR A 152 -13.80 14.95 -11.77
C TYR A 152 -14.58 15.07 -13.08
N ASP A 153 -15.89 15.43 -12.97
CA ASP A 153 -16.77 15.62 -14.12
C ASP A 153 -16.92 14.34 -14.98
N GLY A 154 -17.47 14.49 -16.18
CA GLY A 154 -17.73 13.39 -17.10
C GLY A 154 -19.16 12.85 -17.00
N SER A 155 -19.52 11.99 -17.96
CA SER A 155 -20.86 11.44 -18.12
C SER A 155 -20.96 9.96 -17.77
N ALA A 156 -19.84 9.25 -17.75
CA ALA A 156 -19.76 7.83 -17.43
C ALA A 156 -18.89 7.57 -16.18
N GLN A 157 -19.22 6.53 -15.44
CA GLN A 157 -18.48 6.12 -14.27
C GLN A 157 -17.44 5.07 -14.62
N THR A 158 -16.22 5.24 -14.13
CA THR A 158 -15.14 4.28 -14.29
C THR A 158 -15.24 3.13 -13.29
N ASP A 159 -14.56 2.03 -13.58
CA ASP A 159 -14.43 0.87 -12.70
C ASP A 159 -12.98 0.70 -12.23
N VAL A 160 -12.79 0.20 -11.00
CA VAL A 160 -11.50 -0.30 -10.53
C VAL A 160 -11.46 -1.82 -10.69
N ILE A 161 -10.63 -2.29 -11.62
CA ILE A 161 -10.53 -3.71 -11.96
C ILE A 161 -9.84 -4.49 -10.84
N GLY A 162 -10.47 -5.61 -10.44
CA GLY A 162 -10.07 -6.40 -9.28
C GLY A 162 -8.94 -7.39 -9.52
N HIS A 163 -8.38 -7.48 -10.72
CA HIS A 163 -7.35 -8.48 -11.02
C HIS A 163 -6.07 -8.27 -10.18
N PRO A 164 -5.58 -9.30 -9.47
CA PRO A 164 -4.51 -9.14 -8.48
C PRO A 164 -3.15 -8.69 -9.05
N GLU A 165 -2.90 -8.91 -10.33
CA GLU A 165 -1.67 -8.46 -10.99
C GLU A 165 -1.66 -6.95 -11.27
N TYR A 166 -2.83 -6.33 -11.36
CA TYR A 166 -2.96 -4.94 -11.80
C TYR A 166 -3.45 -4.00 -10.71
N THR A 167 -4.23 -4.50 -9.75
CA THR A 167 -4.77 -3.69 -8.66
C THR A 167 -4.33 -4.24 -7.32
N PHE A 168 -3.40 -3.52 -6.70
CA PHE A 168 -2.83 -3.89 -5.42
C PHE A 168 -2.36 -2.67 -4.63
N PHE A 169 -2.29 -2.82 -3.32
CA PHE A 169 -1.64 -1.88 -2.41
C PHE A 169 -0.62 -2.64 -1.56
N THR A 170 0.56 -2.09 -1.43
CA THR A 170 1.65 -2.72 -0.69
C THR A 170 2.45 -1.68 0.07
N GLY A 171 3.02 -2.07 1.19
CA GLY A 171 3.90 -1.22 1.96
C GLY A 171 4.83 -2.01 2.86
N TYR A 172 5.92 -1.35 3.26
CA TYR A 172 6.85 -1.90 4.24
C TYR A 172 7.63 -0.80 4.94
N LEU A 173 8.06 -1.07 6.18
CA LEU A 173 8.93 -0.21 6.94
C LEU A 173 10.34 -0.19 6.33
N VAL A 174 10.86 1.00 6.07
CA VAL A 174 12.23 1.22 5.57
C VAL A 174 13.20 1.45 6.73
N CYS A 175 12.85 2.35 7.65
CA CYS A 175 13.67 2.69 8.82
C CYS A 175 12.83 3.40 9.91
#